data_1be94b6d012772c01888069972b118c5
#
_entry.id   1be94b6d012772c01888069972b118c5
#
_cell.length_a   1.000
_cell.length_b   1.000
_cell.length_c   1.000
_cell.angle_alpha   90.00
_cell.angle_beta   90.00
_cell.angle_gamma   90.00
#
_symmetry.space_group_name_H-M   'P 1'
#
loop_
_entity.id
_entity.type
_entity.pdbx_description
1 polymer ?
#
loop_
_entity_poly.entity_id
_entity_poly.type
_entity_poly.pdbx_seq_one_letter_code
_entity_poly.pdbx_strand_id
1 'polypeptide(L)'
;MSGHGTSVAAIAAGNGRGSVGGIYAGVAPESELLIVKLGNPRREGFPRTTELMQGVDYVLRKALEYRMPVAINISFGNTYGSHEGTSLLERYLDDMSNYWKSVICVGSGNEGTSAGHTSGMLKEREEQRVELGVQQREPALNVQLWKSYVDEVDISVIGPSGVRVGPISERLGTQRFRIGGTEILLYYGKPSPYQTNQEIYFDFIPTGSYIDSGVWQIVLTPRKVVTGIYQMWLPSQSVLNQGTAFLNPVSSDTLTIPSTASRVVTVGAYDARSFSYADFSGRGALEKNAEMWVQKPDLAAPGVRVTTAKAGGGYGEYSGTSFAVPFV
;
A
#
# COMPACT_ATOMS: atom_id res chain seq x y z
N MET A 1 -15.81 -10.26 13.35
CA MET A 1 -14.66 -9.34 13.58
C MET A 1 -13.38 -10.09 13.22
N SER A 2 -12.49 -9.48 12.48
CA SER A 2 -11.26 -10.15 12.03
C SER A 2 -10.28 -10.53 13.16
N GLY A 3 -10.39 -9.92 14.34
CA GLY A 3 -9.47 -10.13 15.47
C GLY A 3 -8.08 -9.50 15.29
N HIS A 4 -7.78 -8.93 14.12
CA HIS A 4 -6.48 -8.36 13.78
C HIS A 4 -5.97 -7.36 14.83
N GLY A 5 -6.79 -6.37 15.22
CA GLY A 5 -6.41 -5.38 16.23
C GLY A 5 -6.14 -5.99 17.60
N THR A 6 -6.84 -7.07 17.98
CA THR A 6 -6.58 -7.79 19.24
C THR A 6 -5.19 -8.40 19.22
N SER A 7 -4.83 -9.06 18.14
CA SER A 7 -3.52 -9.72 17.97
C SER A 7 -2.38 -8.69 17.97
N VAL A 8 -2.55 -7.58 17.26
CA VAL A 8 -1.57 -6.47 17.22
C VAL A 8 -1.39 -5.85 18.60
N ALA A 9 -2.48 -5.50 19.29
CA ALA A 9 -2.42 -4.92 20.65
C ALA A 9 -1.78 -5.86 21.67
N ALA A 10 -1.99 -7.17 21.52
CA ALA A 10 -1.38 -8.16 22.42
C ALA A 10 0.14 -8.28 22.20
N ILE A 11 0.66 -8.12 20.98
CA ILE A 11 2.11 -8.06 20.74
C ILE A 11 2.69 -6.80 21.36
N ALA A 12 2.03 -5.65 21.20
CA ALA A 12 2.51 -4.39 21.77
C ALA A 12 2.54 -4.41 23.30
N ALA A 13 1.40 -4.73 23.93
CA ALA A 13 1.24 -4.51 25.39
C ALA A 13 0.39 -5.59 26.10
N GLY A 14 0.30 -6.79 25.54
CA GLY A 14 -0.37 -7.91 26.23
C GLY A 14 0.36 -8.29 27.50
N ASN A 15 -0.36 -8.49 28.61
CA ASN A 15 0.25 -8.84 29.90
C ASN A 15 0.64 -10.32 30.05
N GLY A 16 0.36 -11.15 29.07
CA GLY A 16 0.69 -12.58 29.04
C GLY A 16 -0.09 -13.47 30.00
N ARG A 17 -0.96 -12.92 30.85
CA ARG A 17 -1.66 -13.67 31.94
C ARG A 17 -2.51 -14.83 31.45
N GLY A 18 -2.94 -14.80 30.17
CA GLY A 18 -3.68 -15.88 29.54
C GLY A 18 -2.81 -17.05 29.08
N SER A 19 -1.49 -16.99 29.21
CA SER A 19 -0.55 -18.04 28.82
C SER A 19 0.15 -18.65 30.04
N VAL A 20 0.52 -19.93 29.92
CA VAL A 20 1.25 -20.63 31.00
C VAL A 20 2.60 -19.93 31.22
N GLY A 21 2.85 -19.52 32.44
CA GLY A 21 4.08 -18.83 32.79
C GLY A 21 4.24 -17.42 32.18
N GLY A 22 3.19 -16.84 31.59
CA GLY A 22 3.26 -15.50 31.00
C GLY A 22 4.07 -15.42 29.69
N ILE A 23 4.38 -16.53 29.04
CA ILE A 23 5.32 -16.63 27.92
C ILE A 23 4.90 -15.82 26.66
N TYR A 24 3.61 -15.49 26.54
CA TYR A 24 3.10 -14.67 25.44
C TYR A 24 2.76 -13.24 25.89
N ALA A 25 3.63 -12.66 26.72
CA ALA A 25 3.57 -11.24 27.03
C ALA A 25 4.00 -10.39 25.83
N GLY A 26 3.41 -9.22 25.71
CA GLY A 26 3.81 -8.21 24.72
C GLY A 26 5.13 -7.53 25.10
N VAL A 27 5.60 -6.66 24.22
CA VAL A 27 6.88 -5.95 24.40
C VAL A 27 6.84 -4.98 25.58
N ALA A 28 5.71 -4.30 25.75
CA ALA A 28 5.51 -3.29 26.79
C ALA A 28 4.28 -3.64 27.67
N PRO A 29 4.32 -4.75 28.45
CA PRO A 29 3.13 -5.32 29.11
C PRO A 29 2.54 -4.45 30.23
N GLU A 30 3.27 -3.43 30.67
CA GLU A 30 2.82 -2.47 31.69
C GLU A 30 2.34 -1.14 31.06
N SER A 31 2.38 -1.02 29.75
CA SER A 31 1.87 0.17 29.05
C SER A 31 0.35 0.22 29.09
N GLU A 32 -0.19 1.43 29.17
CA GLU A 32 -1.60 1.67 28.97
C GLU A 32 -1.94 1.61 27.48
N LEU A 33 -3.11 1.05 27.16
CA LEU A 33 -3.59 0.89 25.79
C LEU A 33 -4.67 1.90 25.46
N LEU A 34 -4.44 2.69 24.40
CA LEU A 34 -5.44 3.52 23.77
C LEU A 34 -5.80 2.94 22.40
N ILE A 35 -6.96 2.30 22.32
CA ILE A 35 -7.40 1.62 21.09
C ILE A 35 -8.37 2.50 20.31
N VAL A 36 -8.01 2.82 19.07
CA VAL A 36 -8.86 3.54 18.14
C VAL A 36 -9.34 2.61 17.05
N LYS A 37 -10.66 2.41 16.99
CA LYS A 37 -11.29 1.62 15.92
C LYS A 37 -11.73 2.54 14.79
N LEU A 38 -11.12 2.36 13.63
CA LEU A 38 -11.46 3.07 12.41
C LEU A 38 -12.49 2.29 11.59
N GLY A 39 -13.21 3.02 10.73
CA GLY A 39 -14.17 2.45 9.79
C GLY A 39 -15.55 2.11 10.38
N ASN A 40 -16.51 1.92 9.48
CA ASN A 40 -17.87 1.52 9.85
C ASN A 40 -18.00 0.00 9.77
N PRO A 41 -18.35 -0.70 10.87
CA PRO A 41 -18.45 -2.16 10.90
C PRO A 41 -19.58 -2.72 10.00
N ARG A 42 -20.44 -1.88 9.45
CA ARG A 42 -21.56 -2.25 8.56
C ARG A 42 -21.23 -2.07 7.07
N ARG A 43 -20.04 -1.52 6.73
CA ARG A 43 -19.58 -1.35 5.35
C ARG A 43 -18.27 -2.11 5.18
N GLU A 44 -18.22 -2.98 4.19
CA GLU A 44 -16.96 -3.55 3.72
C GLU A 44 -16.14 -2.44 3.06
N GLY A 45 -14.86 -2.36 3.37
CA GLY A 45 -13.94 -1.38 2.82
C GLY A 45 -12.85 -0.96 3.82
N PHE A 46 -11.85 -0.30 3.27
CA PHE A 46 -10.77 0.29 4.06
C PHE A 46 -11.24 1.60 4.72
N PRO A 47 -10.70 1.94 5.90
CA PRO A 47 -10.91 3.26 6.51
C PRO A 47 -10.47 4.37 5.55
N ARG A 48 -11.19 5.49 5.56
CA ARG A 48 -10.78 6.66 4.79
C ARG A 48 -9.51 7.26 5.38
N THR A 49 -8.67 7.86 4.55
CA THR A 49 -7.47 8.56 5.00
C THR A 49 -7.77 9.62 6.05
N THR A 50 -8.88 10.34 5.92
CA THR A 50 -9.36 11.32 6.89
C THR A 50 -9.73 10.70 8.25
N GLU A 51 -10.26 9.48 8.27
CA GLU A 51 -10.55 8.76 9.52
C GLU A 51 -9.26 8.36 10.24
N LEU A 52 -8.23 7.97 9.48
CA LEU A 52 -6.92 7.69 10.06
C LEU A 52 -6.27 8.96 10.64
N MET A 53 -6.32 10.07 9.92
CA MET A 53 -5.83 11.37 10.41
C MET A 53 -6.55 11.78 11.70
N GLN A 54 -7.88 11.65 11.75
CA GLN A 54 -8.66 11.92 12.97
C GLN A 54 -8.30 10.98 14.13
N GLY A 55 -8.02 9.72 13.81
CA GLY A 55 -7.58 8.74 14.81
C GLY A 55 -6.24 9.12 15.44
N VAL A 56 -5.27 9.54 14.63
CA VAL A 56 -3.96 10.01 15.11
C VAL A 56 -4.10 11.30 15.92
N ASP A 57 -4.88 12.28 15.45
CA ASP A 57 -5.17 13.51 16.21
C ASP A 57 -5.77 13.20 17.59
N TYR A 58 -6.76 12.29 17.63
CA TYR A 58 -7.39 11.88 18.88
C TYR A 58 -6.37 11.27 19.87
N VAL A 59 -5.50 10.37 19.38
CA VAL A 59 -4.47 9.74 20.23
C VAL A 59 -3.51 10.78 20.78
N LEU A 60 -3.01 11.70 19.96
CA LEU A 60 -2.09 12.74 20.38
C LEU A 60 -2.71 13.70 21.40
N ARG A 61 -3.97 14.10 21.19
CA ARG A 61 -4.71 14.92 22.18
C ARG A 61 -4.86 14.21 23.52
N LYS A 62 -5.14 12.90 23.51
CA LYS A 62 -5.24 12.12 24.76
C LYS A 62 -3.88 11.97 25.44
N ALA A 63 -2.81 11.75 24.68
CA ALA A 63 -1.46 11.71 25.25
C ALA A 63 -1.08 13.04 25.93
N LEU A 64 -1.44 14.17 25.34
CA LEU A 64 -1.28 15.49 25.94
C LEU A 64 -2.12 15.68 27.20
N GLU A 65 -3.40 15.30 27.16
CA GLU A 65 -4.33 15.38 28.30
C GLU A 65 -3.80 14.60 29.50
N TYR A 66 -3.30 13.38 29.24
CA TYR A 66 -2.71 12.53 30.29
C TYR A 66 -1.25 12.87 30.60
N ARG A 67 -0.61 13.76 29.82
CA ARG A 67 0.81 14.12 29.93
C ARG A 67 1.76 12.92 29.81
N MET A 68 1.38 11.93 29.03
CA MET A 68 2.14 10.70 28.82
C MET A 68 2.78 10.68 27.42
N PRO A 69 3.99 10.12 27.26
CA PRO A 69 4.52 9.82 25.93
C PRO A 69 3.64 8.76 25.24
N VAL A 70 3.64 8.72 23.92
CA VAL A 70 2.81 7.79 23.14
C VAL A 70 3.57 7.18 21.98
N ALA A 71 3.46 5.86 21.84
CA ALA A 71 3.81 5.13 20.63
C ALA A 71 2.52 4.77 19.87
N ILE A 72 2.43 5.18 18.62
CA ILE A 72 1.27 4.95 17.75
C ILE A 72 1.62 3.85 16.75
N ASN A 73 0.94 2.70 16.87
CA ASN A 73 1.08 1.60 15.94
C ASN A 73 0.02 1.69 14.83
N ILE A 74 0.46 1.78 13.58
CA ILE A 74 -0.40 1.76 12.40
C ILE A 74 -0.11 0.49 11.61
N SER A 75 -0.89 -0.56 11.88
CA SER A 75 -0.85 -1.82 11.14
C SER A 75 -1.87 -1.80 9.99
N PHE A 76 -1.81 -0.78 9.17
CA PHE A 76 -2.67 -0.51 8.03
C PHE A 76 -1.85 0.07 6.89
N GLY A 77 -2.19 -0.30 5.65
CA GLY A 77 -1.61 0.27 4.46
C GLY A 77 -2.44 -0.06 3.22
N ASN A 78 -2.25 0.72 2.18
CA ASN A 78 -2.80 0.51 0.86
C ASN A 78 -1.78 0.86 -0.23
N THR A 79 -2.10 0.56 -1.48
CA THR A 79 -1.23 0.81 -2.64
C THR A 79 -1.63 2.06 -3.44
N TYR A 80 -2.54 2.88 -2.91
CA TYR A 80 -3.05 4.07 -3.63
C TYR A 80 -2.19 5.30 -3.38
N GLY A 81 -1.47 5.75 -4.39
CA GLY A 81 -0.66 6.96 -4.39
C GLY A 81 0.69 6.77 -5.08
N SER A 82 1.52 7.80 -5.03
CA SER A 82 2.81 7.83 -5.74
C SER A 82 3.93 7.06 -5.07
N HIS A 83 3.74 6.60 -3.85
CA HIS A 83 4.77 5.95 -3.02
C HIS A 83 6.04 6.80 -2.74
N GLU A 84 5.92 8.13 -2.84
CA GLU A 84 7.01 9.09 -2.62
C GLU A 84 6.98 9.78 -1.26
N GLY A 85 6.08 9.39 -0.37
CA GLY A 85 5.93 10.03 0.94
C GLY A 85 5.30 11.42 0.89
N THR A 86 4.67 11.79 -0.22
CA THR A 86 4.19 13.16 -0.46
C THR A 86 2.68 13.33 -0.41
N SER A 87 1.92 12.26 -0.20
CA SER A 87 0.46 12.35 -0.05
C SER A 87 0.07 13.20 1.16
N LEU A 88 -1.14 13.73 1.16
CA LEU A 88 -1.64 14.53 2.27
C LEU A 88 -1.61 13.76 3.61
N LEU A 89 -1.93 12.48 3.58
CA LEU A 89 -1.84 11.61 4.76
C LEU A 89 -0.41 11.50 5.27
N GLU A 90 0.55 11.25 4.39
CA GLU A 90 1.95 11.06 4.76
C GLU A 90 2.55 12.35 5.34
N ARG A 91 2.31 13.48 4.69
CA ARG A 91 2.71 14.80 5.23
C ARG A 91 2.09 15.09 6.59
N TYR A 92 0.82 14.74 6.76
CA TYR A 92 0.16 14.88 8.05
C TYR A 92 0.84 14.02 9.13
N LEU A 93 1.18 12.76 8.82
CA LEU A 93 1.90 11.90 9.77
C LEU A 93 3.30 12.42 10.08
N ASP A 94 4.00 12.95 9.08
CA ASP A 94 5.31 13.59 9.27
C ASP A 94 5.22 14.79 10.20
N ASP A 95 4.20 15.64 10.05
CA ASP A 95 3.95 16.77 10.94
C ASP A 95 3.61 16.30 12.37
N MET A 96 2.75 15.28 12.47
CA MET A 96 2.31 14.73 13.76
C MET A 96 3.44 13.99 14.49
N SER A 97 4.41 13.43 13.78
CA SER A 97 5.60 12.79 14.36
C SER A 97 6.50 13.79 15.13
N ASN A 98 6.34 15.10 14.89
CA ASN A 98 7.04 16.13 15.64
C ASN A 98 6.21 16.68 16.82
N TYR A 99 5.00 16.18 16.99
CA TYR A 99 4.08 16.72 17.97
C TYR A 99 4.19 15.94 19.28
N TRP A 100 4.47 16.65 20.38
CA TRP A 100 4.61 16.06 21.71
C TRP A 100 5.75 15.01 21.78
N LYS A 101 5.70 14.13 22.77
CA LYS A 101 6.59 12.98 22.96
C LYS A 101 5.98 11.76 22.27
N SER A 102 5.92 11.79 20.95
CA SER A 102 5.28 10.75 20.16
C SER A 102 6.26 10.06 19.20
N VAL A 103 5.98 8.80 18.90
CA VAL A 103 6.56 8.05 17.79
C VAL A 103 5.42 7.37 17.03
N ILE A 104 5.50 7.36 15.70
CA ILE A 104 4.53 6.70 14.84
C ILE A 104 5.24 5.57 14.11
N CYS A 105 4.80 4.33 14.34
CA CYS A 105 5.33 3.13 13.70
C CYS A 105 4.33 2.58 12.69
N VAL A 106 4.79 2.27 11.48
CA VAL A 106 3.94 1.83 10.36
C VAL A 106 4.52 0.58 9.72
N GLY A 107 3.67 -0.40 9.39
CA GLY A 107 4.10 -1.60 8.67
C GLY A 107 4.45 -1.30 7.22
N SER A 108 5.53 -1.90 6.71
CA SER A 108 5.99 -1.71 5.33
C SER A 108 5.01 -2.25 4.27
N GLY A 109 4.01 -3.03 4.67
CA GLY A 109 3.07 -3.70 3.77
C GLY A 109 3.46 -5.13 3.45
N ASN A 110 2.54 -5.86 2.81
CA ASN A 110 2.71 -7.29 2.51
C ASN A 110 2.77 -7.54 1.00
N GLU A 111 3.20 -6.54 0.22
CA GLU A 111 3.16 -6.56 -1.24
C GLU A 111 4.50 -6.98 -1.89
N GLY A 112 5.51 -7.36 -1.11
CA GLY A 112 6.86 -7.68 -1.60
C GLY A 112 6.93 -8.73 -2.69
N THR A 113 6.02 -9.71 -2.68
CA THR A 113 5.92 -10.78 -3.70
C THR A 113 4.55 -10.89 -4.34
N SER A 114 3.70 -9.86 -4.18
CA SER A 114 2.33 -9.87 -4.73
C SER A 114 2.29 -9.73 -6.26
N ALA A 115 3.42 -9.40 -6.90
CA ALA A 115 3.48 -9.02 -8.31
C ALA A 115 2.54 -7.87 -8.69
N GLY A 116 2.21 -7.02 -7.71
CA GLY A 116 1.33 -5.88 -7.85
C GLY A 116 2.03 -4.57 -8.27
N HIS A 117 3.34 -4.60 -8.47
CA HIS A 117 4.13 -3.45 -8.90
C HIS A 117 4.97 -3.77 -10.13
N THR A 118 5.05 -2.81 -11.05
CA THR A 118 6.00 -2.82 -12.16
C THR A 118 6.47 -1.41 -12.48
N SER A 119 7.67 -1.29 -13.03
CA SER A 119 8.27 -0.02 -13.41
C SER A 119 9.11 -0.16 -14.67
N GLY A 120 9.43 0.95 -15.29
CA GLY A 120 10.30 0.96 -16.47
C GLY A 120 10.72 2.35 -16.90
N MET A 121 11.43 2.38 -18.02
CA MET A 121 11.96 3.60 -18.62
C MET A 121 11.35 3.82 -20.00
N LEU A 122 10.68 4.95 -20.16
CA LEU A 122 10.15 5.42 -21.45
C LEU A 122 11.29 5.90 -22.34
N LYS A 123 11.18 5.63 -23.63
CA LYS A 123 12.06 6.19 -24.66
C LYS A 123 11.22 6.83 -25.75
N GLU A 124 11.64 7.97 -26.24
CA GLU A 124 10.89 8.66 -27.29
C GLU A 124 10.68 7.76 -28.50
N ARG A 125 9.44 7.74 -28.99
CA ARG A 125 9.00 6.99 -30.19
C ARG A 125 9.08 5.47 -30.07
N GLU A 126 9.36 4.91 -28.87
CA GLU A 126 9.28 3.48 -28.61
C GLU A 126 8.03 3.17 -27.79
N GLU A 127 7.16 2.28 -28.27
CA GLU A 127 6.04 1.80 -27.49
C GLU A 127 6.57 0.92 -26.35
N GLN A 128 6.15 1.22 -25.11
CA GLN A 128 6.36 0.37 -23.95
C GLN A 128 5.07 -0.37 -23.64
N ARG A 129 5.13 -1.70 -23.52
CA ARG A 129 3.98 -2.55 -23.20
C ARG A 129 4.12 -3.12 -21.80
N VAL A 130 3.08 -2.94 -21.03
CA VAL A 130 2.94 -3.52 -19.70
C VAL A 130 1.82 -4.56 -19.75
N GLU A 131 2.15 -5.78 -19.41
CA GLU A 131 1.22 -6.92 -19.44
C GLU A 131 0.67 -7.19 -18.05
N LEU A 132 -0.65 -7.37 -17.98
CA LEU A 132 -1.43 -7.61 -16.78
C LEU A 132 -2.27 -8.87 -16.96
N GLY A 133 -2.00 -9.89 -16.17
CA GLY A 133 -2.83 -11.09 -16.11
C GLY A 133 -4.03 -10.86 -15.19
N VAL A 134 -5.24 -10.98 -15.73
CA VAL A 134 -6.48 -10.90 -14.96
C VAL A 134 -7.10 -12.28 -14.84
N GLN A 135 -7.30 -12.73 -13.62
CA GLN A 135 -7.87 -14.05 -13.33
C GLN A 135 -9.38 -14.11 -13.58
N GLN A 136 -9.90 -15.32 -13.71
CA GLN A 136 -11.34 -15.52 -13.84
C GLN A 136 -12.09 -15.01 -12.61
N ARG A 137 -13.29 -14.45 -12.86
CA ARG A 137 -14.16 -13.91 -11.81
C ARG A 137 -13.57 -12.74 -11.02
N GLU A 138 -12.68 -11.95 -11.63
CA GLU A 138 -12.23 -10.69 -11.02
C GLU A 138 -13.36 -9.66 -11.04
N PRO A 139 -13.88 -9.23 -9.87
CA PRO A 139 -15.07 -8.38 -9.83
C PRO A 139 -14.75 -6.89 -10.03
N ALA A 140 -13.54 -6.49 -9.70
CA ALA A 140 -13.07 -5.11 -9.77
C ALA A 140 -11.56 -5.05 -9.86
N LEU A 141 -11.05 -4.17 -10.69
CA LEU A 141 -9.61 -3.95 -10.84
C LEU A 141 -9.35 -2.50 -11.20
N ASN A 142 -8.34 -1.93 -10.62
CA ASN A 142 -7.80 -0.66 -11.08
C ASN A 142 -6.27 -0.73 -11.21
N VAL A 143 -5.72 0.18 -11.99
CA VAL A 143 -4.27 0.33 -12.16
C VAL A 143 -3.94 1.81 -11.99
N GLN A 144 -2.94 2.10 -11.21
CA GLN A 144 -2.37 3.43 -11.08
C GLN A 144 -1.04 3.47 -11.82
N LEU A 145 -0.94 4.32 -12.81
CA LEU A 145 0.31 4.67 -13.48
C LEU A 145 0.77 6.03 -13.00
N TRP A 146 2.00 6.11 -12.55
CA TRP A 146 2.66 7.33 -12.14
C TRP A 146 3.86 7.61 -13.03
N LYS A 147 3.95 8.82 -13.56
CA LYS A 147 5.06 9.32 -14.39
C LYS A 147 5.33 10.78 -14.10
N SER A 148 6.48 11.28 -14.50
CA SER A 148 6.74 12.72 -14.39
C SER A 148 5.72 13.51 -15.22
N TYR A 149 5.31 14.66 -14.67
CA TYR A 149 4.34 15.54 -15.31
C TYR A 149 4.86 16.12 -16.64
N VAL A 150 6.19 16.26 -16.79
CA VAL A 150 6.82 16.82 -17.99
C VAL A 150 6.95 15.84 -19.13
N ASP A 151 6.73 14.54 -18.88
CA ASP A 151 6.68 13.51 -19.91
C ASP A 151 5.29 13.46 -20.54
N GLU A 152 5.19 13.44 -21.87
CA GLU A 152 3.92 13.35 -22.59
C GLU A 152 3.75 11.95 -23.17
N VAL A 153 2.69 11.26 -22.76
CA VAL A 153 2.46 9.86 -23.12
C VAL A 153 1.02 9.64 -23.53
N ASP A 154 0.82 9.09 -24.71
CA ASP A 154 -0.48 8.57 -25.13
C ASP A 154 -0.65 7.13 -24.65
N ILE A 155 -1.86 6.77 -24.26
CA ILE A 155 -2.19 5.44 -23.75
C ILE A 155 -3.00 4.66 -24.79
N SER A 156 -2.66 3.39 -24.97
CA SER A 156 -3.58 2.44 -25.59
C SER A 156 -3.80 1.25 -24.64
N VAL A 157 -4.95 0.62 -24.75
CA VAL A 157 -5.26 -0.61 -24.00
C VAL A 157 -5.65 -1.70 -24.99
N ILE A 158 -5.07 -2.88 -24.82
CA ILE A 158 -5.39 -4.07 -25.60
C ILE A 158 -6.00 -5.09 -24.64
N GLY A 159 -7.21 -5.53 -24.93
CA GLY A 159 -7.89 -6.57 -24.16
C GLY A 159 -7.46 -7.98 -24.52
N PRO A 160 -7.91 -9.00 -23.77
CA PRO A 160 -7.55 -10.40 -23.99
C PRO A 160 -7.94 -10.94 -25.38
N SER A 161 -8.94 -10.34 -26.00
CA SER A 161 -9.35 -10.66 -27.39
C SER A 161 -8.46 -10.06 -28.48
N GLY A 162 -7.44 -9.27 -28.13
CA GLY A 162 -6.58 -8.55 -29.06
C GLY A 162 -7.15 -7.22 -29.57
N VAL A 163 -8.35 -6.83 -29.13
CA VAL A 163 -8.94 -5.53 -29.50
C VAL A 163 -8.16 -4.42 -28.81
N ARG A 164 -7.66 -3.47 -29.60
CA ARG A 164 -6.93 -2.27 -29.16
C ARG A 164 -7.84 -1.05 -29.21
N VAL A 165 -7.84 -0.27 -28.16
CA VAL A 165 -8.41 1.08 -28.09
C VAL A 165 -7.28 2.07 -27.82
N GLY A 166 -7.25 3.16 -28.54
CA GLY A 166 -6.21 4.19 -28.46
C GLY A 166 -5.54 4.45 -29.82
N PRO A 167 -4.56 5.38 -29.92
CA PRO A 167 -3.98 6.12 -28.78
C PRO A 167 -4.96 7.13 -28.18
N ILE A 168 -5.00 7.17 -26.85
CA ILE A 168 -5.81 8.09 -26.06
C ILE A 168 -4.87 9.18 -25.56
N SER A 169 -5.04 10.38 -26.06
CA SER A 169 -4.23 11.52 -25.65
C SER A 169 -4.67 12.08 -24.32
N GLU A 170 -3.76 12.74 -23.65
CA GLU A 170 -4.01 13.43 -22.41
C GLU A 170 -5.17 14.43 -22.53
N ARG A 171 -6.18 14.22 -21.71
CA ARG A 171 -7.30 15.15 -21.49
C ARG A 171 -7.61 15.14 -20.02
N LEU A 172 -7.80 16.33 -19.44
CA LEU A 172 -8.28 16.44 -18.08
C LEU A 172 -9.70 15.86 -17.97
N GLY A 173 -9.91 15.02 -16.97
CA GLY A 173 -11.19 14.37 -16.72
C GLY A 173 -11.22 12.92 -17.18
N THR A 174 -12.41 12.33 -17.10
CA THR A 174 -12.63 10.92 -17.33
C THR A 174 -12.88 10.64 -18.82
N GLN A 175 -12.18 9.68 -19.37
CA GLN A 175 -12.44 9.12 -20.70
C GLN A 175 -12.93 7.68 -20.53
N ARG A 176 -13.95 7.31 -21.31
CA ARG A 176 -14.59 5.98 -21.24
C ARG A 176 -14.48 5.28 -22.56
N PHE A 177 -14.17 4.01 -22.54
CA PHE A 177 -14.22 3.13 -23.69
C PHE A 177 -14.49 1.69 -23.23
N ARG A 178 -14.87 0.85 -24.21
CA ARG A 178 -15.24 -0.53 -23.94
C ARG A 178 -14.42 -1.49 -24.79
N ILE A 179 -13.92 -2.56 -24.14
CA ILE A 179 -13.29 -3.70 -24.81
C ILE A 179 -14.00 -4.96 -24.31
N GLY A 180 -14.67 -5.67 -25.21
CA GLY A 180 -15.41 -6.86 -24.84
C GLY A 180 -16.53 -6.60 -23.82
N GLY A 181 -16.50 -7.36 -22.72
CA GLY A 181 -17.40 -7.24 -21.58
C GLY A 181 -16.91 -6.26 -20.49
N THR A 182 -15.82 -5.53 -20.75
CA THR A 182 -15.21 -4.62 -19.76
C THR A 182 -15.24 -3.18 -20.24
N GLU A 183 -15.77 -2.27 -19.44
CA GLU A 183 -15.64 -0.83 -19.59
C GLU A 183 -14.38 -0.36 -18.88
N ILE A 184 -13.62 0.53 -19.48
CA ILE A 184 -12.43 1.12 -18.89
C ILE A 184 -12.65 2.61 -18.75
N LEU A 185 -12.51 3.11 -17.53
CA LEU A 185 -12.37 4.52 -17.24
C LEU A 185 -10.90 4.85 -17.19
N LEU A 186 -10.48 5.82 -18.00
CA LEU A 186 -9.14 6.38 -17.97
C LEU A 186 -9.23 7.83 -17.45
N TYR A 187 -8.43 8.14 -16.47
CA TYR A 187 -8.35 9.47 -15.88
C TYR A 187 -6.90 9.95 -15.83
N TYR A 188 -6.63 11.08 -16.47
CA TYR A 188 -5.36 11.81 -16.33
C TYR A 188 -5.49 12.80 -15.18
N GLY A 189 -4.68 12.60 -14.14
CA GLY A 189 -4.68 13.43 -12.94
C GLY A 189 -4.21 14.86 -13.22
N LYS A 190 -4.75 15.80 -12.44
CA LYS A 190 -4.30 17.19 -12.44
C LYS A 190 -3.02 17.34 -11.63
N PRO A 191 -2.20 18.38 -11.91
CA PRO A 191 -1.09 18.71 -11.03
C PRO A 191 -1.55 18.87 -9.60
N SER A 192 -0.77 18.36 -8.68
CA SER A 192 -0.96 18.55 -7.25
C SER A 192 0.15 19.46 -6.70
N PRO A 193 -0.13 20.40 -5.79
CA PRO A 193 0.90 21.22 -5.17
C PRO A 193 1.88 20.40 -4.30
N TYR A 194 1.57 19.14 -4.07
CA TYR A 194 2.35 18.23 -3.23
C TYR A 194 3.16 17.22 -4.04
N GLN A 195 3.06 17.26 -5.39
CA GLN A 195 3.59 16.18 -6.22
C GLN A 195 4.01 16.66 -7.61
N THR A 196 5.16 16.19 -8.08
CA THR A 196 5.68 16.46 -9.42
C THR A 196 5.31 15.39 -10.44
N ASN A 197 4.80 14.24 -9.96
CA ASN A 197 4.36 13.14 -10.80
C ASN A 197 2.86 13.21 -11.07
N GLN A 198 2.49 12.79 -12.27
CA GLN A 198 1.12 12.68 -12.74
C GLN A 198 0.61 11.28 -12.52
N GLU A 199 -0.56 11.17 -11.88
CA GLU A 199 -1.34 9.96 -11.88
C GLU A 199 -2.09 9.79 -13.19
N ILE A 200 -2.04 8.59 -13.77
CA ILE A 200 -2.98 8.12 -14.78
C ILE A 200 -3.68 6.89 -14.19
N TYR A 201 -4.98 7.03 -13.95
CA TYR A 201 -5.77 6.01 -13.28
C TYR A 201 -6.64 5.26 -14.27
N PHE A 202 -6.62 3.95 -14.18
CA PHE A 202 -7.45 3.04 -14.96
C PHE A 202 -8.40 2.32 -14.02
N ASP A 203 -9.68 2.34 -14.33
CA ASP A 203 -10.69 1.56 -13.61
C ASP A 203 -11.34 0.58 -14.60
N PHE A 204 -11.20 -0.71 -14.34
CA PHE A 204 -11.76 -1.79 -15.14
C PHE A 204 -13.11 -2.19 -14.54
N ILE A 205 -14.17 -1.85 -15.21
CA ILE A 205 -15.54 -2.04 -14.73
C ILE A 205 -16.21 -3.14 -15.57
N PRO A 206 -16.60 -4.27 -14.97
CA PRO A 206 -17.31 -5.29 -15.73
C PRO A 206 -18.71 -4.78 -16.14
N THR A 207 -19.11 -5.03 -17.39
CA THR A 207 -20.48 -4.77 -17.83
C THR A 207 -21.45 -5.87 -17.39
N GLY A 208 -20.92 -7.01 -16.99
CA GLY A 208 -21.61 -8.11 -16.31
C GLY A 208 -21.15 -8.25 -14.87
N SER A 209 -20.89 -9.47 -14.42
CA SER A 209 -20.44 -9.74 -13.04
C SER A 209 -18.93 -9.63 -12.85
N TYR A 210 -18.14 -9.84 -13.92
CA TYR A 210 -16.68 -9.96 -13.83
C TYR A 210 -16.01 -9.30 -15.04
N ILE A 211 -14.78 -8.86 -14.84
CA ILE A 211 -13.86 -8.35 -15.85
C ILE A 211 -13.47 -9.49 -16.80
N ASP A 212 -13.27 -9.21 -18.09
CA ASP A 212 -12.78 -10.19 -19.04
C ASP A 212 -11.41 -10.72 -18.60
N SER A 213 -11.32 -12.01 -18.33
CA SER A 213 -10.10 -12.68 -17.87
C SER A 213 -9.12 -12.91 -19.02
N GLY A 214 -7.83 -12.93 -18.72
CA GLY A 214 -6.74 -13.14 -19.66
C GLY A 214 -5.69 -12.04 -19.56
N VAL A 215 -4.86 -11.92 -20.59
CA VAL A 215 -3.78 -10.93 -20.63
C VAL A 215 -4.30 -9.62 -21.22
N TRP A 216 -4.27 -8.58 -20.41
CA TRP A 216 -4.45 -7.19 -20.80
C TRP A 216 -3.09 -6.54 -21.03
N GLN A 217 -3.01 -5.61 -21.96
CA GLN A 217 -1.80 -4.82 -22.18
C GLN A 217 -2.12 -3.32 -22.08
N ILE A 218 -1.38 -2.62 -21.26
CA ILE A 218 -1.35 -1.15 -21.23
C ILE A 218 -0.15 -0.73 -22.06
N VAL A 219 -0.39 0.01 -23.13
CA VAL A 219 0.63 0.45 -24.09
C VAL A 219 0.88 1.92 -23.90
N LEU A 220 2.10 2.27 -23.54
CA LEU A 220 2.57 3.64 -23.37
C LEU A 220 3.28 4.07 -24.66
N THR A 221 2.80 5.13 -25.29
CA THR A 221 3.37 5.70 -26.51
C THR A 221 3.90 7.10 -26.21
N PRO A 222 5.19 7.23 -25.85
CA PRO A 222 5.78 8.52 -25.47
C PRO A 222 5.90 9.45 -26.67
N ARG A 223 5.39 10.67 -26.52
CA ARG A 223 5.54 11.79 -27.48
C ARG A 223 6.73 12.68 -27.13
N LYS A 224 6.95 12.87 -25.82
CA LYS A 224 8.04 13.66 -25.27
C LYS A 224 8.52 12.97 -23.99
N VAL A 225 9.82 12.79 -23.86
CA VAL A 225 10.44 12.19 -22.68
C VAL A 225 11.49 13.16 -22.12
N VAL A 226 11.35 13.47 -20.84
CA VAL A 226 12.32 14.30 -20.09
C VAL A 226 12.93 13.47 -18.96
N THR A 227 12.08 12.84 -18.15
CA THR A 227 12.50 11.95 -17.06
C THR A 227 12.44 10.48 -17.49
N GLY A 228 11.33 10.08 -18.09
CA GLY A 228 11.11 8.77 -18.66
C GLY A 228 10.72 7.67 -17.66
N ILE A 229 10.91 7.87 -16.37
CA ILE A 229 10.55 6.87 -15.36
C ILE A 229 9.03 6.76 -15.25
N TYR A 230 8.53 5.53 -15.29
CA TYR A 230 7.14 5.25 -14.94
C TYR A 230 7.06 4.11 -13.92
N GLN A 231 6.03 4.14 -13.11
CA GLN A 231 5.72 3.10 -12.15
C GLN A 231 4.22 2.79 -12.19
N MET A 232 3.85 1.52 -11.98
CA MET A 232 2.46 1.10 -11.94
C MET A 232 2.20 0.22 -10.73
N TRP A 233 1.07 0.46 -10.09
CA TRP A 233 0.59 -0.35 -8.95
C TRP A 233 -0.81 -0.86 -9.19
N LEU A 234 -1.04 -2.11 -8.75
CA LEU A 234 -2.35 -2.73 -8.58
C LEU A 234 -2.86 -2.50 -7.15
N PRO A 235 -4.15 -2.73 -6.89
CA PRO A 235 -4.65 -2.89 -5.53
C PRO A 235 -3.87 -3.96 -4.76
N SER A 236 -3.91 -3.88 -3.44
CA SER A 236 -3.34 -4.91 -2.58
C SER A 236 -3.84 -6.31 -2.96
N GLN A 237 -2.94 -7.29 -2.96
CA GLN A 237 -3.27 -8.69 -3.28
C GLN A 237 -4.43 -9.26 -2.44
N SER A 238 -4.65 -8.70 -1.25
CA SER A 238 -5.75 -9.11 -0.37
C SER A 238 -7.15 -8.83 -0.92
N VAL A 239 -7.28 -7.94 -1.91
CA VAL A 239 -8.56 -7.58 -2.56
C VAL A 239 -8.68 -8.07 -3.99
N LEU A 240 -7.63 -8.65 -4.54
CA LEU A 240 -7.60 -9.24 -5.88
C LEU A 240 -7.72 -10.77 -5.82
N ASN A 241 -8.17 -11.36 -6.90
CA ASN A 241 -8.10 -12.81 -7.06
C ASN A 241 -6.65 -13.26 -7.14
N GLN A 242 -6.35 -14.41 -6.54
CA GLN A 242 -5.00 -14.97 -6.56
C GLN A 242 -4.53 -15.18 -8.00
N GLY A 243 -3.40 -14.55 -8.36
CA GLY A 243 -2.81 -14.61 -9.69
C GLY A 243 -3.24 -13.46 -10.63
N THR A 244 -4.12 -12.54 -10.20
CA THR A 244 -4.26 -11.24 -10.87
C THR A 244 -3.04 -10.40 -10.52
N ALA A 245 -2.17 -10.14 -11.54
CA ALA A 245 -0.85 -9.58 -11.31
C ALA A 245 -0.22 -9.03 -12.61
N PHE A 246 0.81 -8.20 -12.49
CA PHE A 246 1.68 -7.90 -13.64
C PHE A 246 2.49 -9.15 -14.04
N LEU A 247 2.68 -9.37 -15.33
CA LEU A 247 3.46 -10.51 -15.83
C LEU A 247 4.97 -10.29 -15.73
N ASN A 248 5.39 -9.01 -15.70
CA ASN A 248 6.78 -8.62 -15.49
C ASN A 248 6.86 -7.71 -14.24
N PRO A 249 6.66 -8.26 -13.03
CA PRO A 249 6.65 -7.46 -11.82
C PRO A 249 8.06 -7.08 -11.37
N VAL A 250 8.14 -5.99 -10.61
CA VAL A 250 9.34 -5.54 -9.92
C VAL A 250 9.10 -5.60 -8.42
N SER A 251 10.03 -6.18 -7.66
CA SER A 251 9.89 -6.40 -6.23
C SER A 251 10.32 -5.22 -5.35
N SER A 252 10.96 -4.18 -5.91
CA SER A 252 11.18 -2.89 -5.26
C SER A 252 9.93 -2.03 -5.30
N ASP A 253 9.92 -0.96 -4.52
CA ASP A 253 8.83 0.04 -4.46
C ASP A 253 7.46 -0.59 -4.11
N THR A 254 7.50 -1.62 -3.27
CA THR A 254 6.32 -2.36 -2.78
C THR A 254 5.92 -1.97 -1.36
N LEU A 255 6.45 -0.86 -0.84
CA LEU A 255 5.99 -0.25 0.40
C LEU A 255 4.55 0.22 0.23
N THR A 256 3.71 -0.01 1.23
CA THR A 256 2.33 0.50 1.22
C THR A 256 2.25 1.88 1.87
N ILE A 257 1.32 2.72 1.42
CA ILE A 257 1.05 4.02 2.03
C ILE A 257 0.23 3.81 3.31
N PRO A 258 0.64 4.40 4.47
CA PRO A 258 1.57 5.51 4.59
C PRO A 258 2.99 5.15 5.07
N SER A 259 3.48 3.94 4.81
CA SER A 259 4.83 3.57 5.28
C SER A 259 5.97 4.31 4.54
N THR A 260 5.66 4.97 3.45
CA THR A 260 6.58 5.84 2.68
C THR A 260 6.73 7.24 3.27
N ALA A 261 5.94 7.62 4.29
CA ALA A 261 6.12 8.88 5.01
C ALA A 261 7.53 9.00 5.61
N SER A 262 8.12 10.19 5.58
CA SER A 262 9.55 10.38 5.84
C SER A 262 9.94 10.24 7.32
N ARG A 263 9.02 10.60 8.24
CA ARG A 263 9.31 10.70 9.68
C ARG A 263 8.68 9.59 10.53
N VAL A 264 7.85 8.76 9.94
CA VAL A 264 7.37 7.55 10.62
C VAL A 264 8.45 6.49 10.67
N VAL A 265 8.43 5.63 11.67
CA VAL A 265 9.29 4.44 11.72
C VAL A 265 8.62 3.34 10.91
N THR A 266 9.17 3.04 9.74
CA THR A 266 8.66 1.98 8.86
C THR A 266 9.28 0.65 9.20
N VAL A 267 8.44 -0.33 9.50
CA VAL A 267 8.86 -1.63 10.00
C VAL A 267 8.60 -2.72 8.97
N GLY A 268 9.66 -3.36 8.50
CA GLY A 268 9.60 -4.58 7.71
C GLY A 268 9.45 -5.83 8.59
N ALA A 269 9.20 -6.95 7.95
CA ALA A 269 9.07 -8.24 8.62
C ALA A 269 10.22 -9.18 8.30
N TYR A 270 10.69 -9.93 9.31
CA TYR A 270 11.61 -11.05 9.11
C TYR A 270 11.13 -12.31 9.82
N ASP A 271 11.60 -13.49 9.39
CA ASP A 271 11.40 -14.75 10.10
C ASP A 271 12.46 -14.90 11.18
N ALA A 272 12.05 -14.87 12.44
CA ALA A 272 12.96 -14.98 13.60
C ALA A 272 13.64 -16.36 13.73
N ARG A 273 13.18 -17.38 13.02
CA ARG A 273 13.77 -18.73 13.04
C ARG A 273 14.97 -18.84 12.07
N SER A 274 14.88 -18.20 10.91
CA SER A 274 15.90 -18.24 9.87
C SER A 274 16.70 -16.94 9.76
N PHE A 275 16.27 -15.88 10.44
CA PHE A 275 16.81 -14.52 10.33
C PHE A 275 16.81 -14.00 8.89
N SER A 276 15.86 -14.46 8.08
CA SER A 276 15.67 -14.01 6.70
C SER A 276 14.55 -12.96 6.61
N TYR A 277 14.74 -11.96 5.75
CA TYR A 277 13.69 -11.00 5.44
C TYR A 277 12.48 -11.74 4.84
N ALA A 278 11.27 -11.42 5.30
CA ALA A 278 10.08 -12.11 4.84
C ALA A 278 9.75 -11.72 3.39
N ASP A 279 9.48 -12.71 2.54
CA ASP A 279 9.28 -12.47 1.10
C ASP A 279 8.14 -11.50 0.82
N PHE A 280 7.05 -11.57 1.60
CA PHE A 280 5.91 -10.68 1.48
C PHE A 280 6.19 -9.25 1.95
N SER A 281 7.23 -9.03 2.78
CA SER A 281 7.48 -7.72 3.37
C SER A 281 7.78 -6.67 2.30
N GLY A 282 7.10 -5.53 2.39
CA GLY A 282 7.27 -4.41 1.47
C GLY A 282 8.72 -3.92 1.44
N ARG A 283 9.19 -3.55 0.26
CA ARG A 283 10.56 -3.12 -0.03
C ARG A 283 10.55 -1.73 -0.63
N GLY A 284 11.52 -0.92 -0.25
CA GLY A 284 11.76 0.39 -0.85
C GLY A 284 12.45 0.33 -2.20
N ALA A 285 12.85 1.48 -2.72
CA ALA A 285 13.57 1.60 -3.99
C ALA A 285 14.95 0.95 -3.95
N LEU A 286 15.34 0.32 -5.05
CA LEU A 286 16.67 -0.28 -5.21
C LEU A 286 17.74 0.75 -5.60
N GLU A 287 17.38 1.83 -6.26
CA GLU A 287 18.32 2.78 -6.83
C GLU A 287 18.41 4.09 -6.04
N LYS A 288 19.66 4.51 -5.78
CA LYS A 288 20.00 5.77 -5.08
C LYS A 288 19.83 7.04 -5.93
N ASN A 289 19.22 6.96 -7.11
CA ASN A 289 19.31 8.01 -8.14
C ASN A 289 18.35 9.17 -7.99
N ALA A 290 17.62 9.29 -6.89
CA ALA A 290 16.77 10.44 -6.64
C ALA A 290 17.18 11.12 -5.33
N GLU A 291 17.47 12.40 -5.40
CA GLU A 291 17.84 13.26 -4.26
C GLU A 291 16.77 13.38 -3.16
N MET A 292 15.61 12.72 -3.33
CA MET A 292 14.45 12.81 -2.43
C MET A 292 13.97 11.49 -1.82
N TRP A 293 14.68 10.39 -2.03
CA TRP A 293 14.20 9.07 -1.57
C TRP A 293 14.68 8.76 -0.16
N VAL A 294 13.74 8.74 0.77
CA VAL A 294 14.00 8.22 2.11
C VAL A 294 14.17 6.71 2.01
N GLN A 295 15.30 6.20 2.45
CA GLN A 295 15.56 4.76 2.46
C GLN A 295 14.64 4.07 3.48
N LYS A 296 13.72 3.23 3.01
CA LYS A 296 12.75 2.48 3.81
C LYS A 296 12.78 0.99 3.45
N PRO A 297 12.36 0.07 4.35
CA PRO A 297 11.96 0.32 5.74
C PRO A 297 13.16 0.73 6.62
N ASP A 298 12.91 1.39 7.76
CA ASP A 298 13.95 1.85 8.69
C ASP A 298 14.58 0.67 9.44
N LEU A 299 13.76 -0.32 9.75
CA LEU A 299 14.20 -1.55 10.45
C LEU A 299 13.24 -2.70 10.13
N ALA A 300 13.59 -3.90 10.59
CA ALA A 300 12.73 -5.08 10.52
C ALA A 300 12.56 -5.71 11.90
N ALA A 301 11.37 -6.27 12.15
CA ALA A 301 11.02 -6.98 13.37
C ALA A 301 10.41 -8.37 13.05
N PRO A 302 10.30 -9.28 14.02
CA PRO A 302 9.67 -10.59 13.79
C PRO A 302 8.24 -10.44 13.26
N GLY A 303 7.98 -10.99 12.07
CA GLY A 303 6.67 -10.87 11.42
C GLY A 303 6.18 -12.16 10.77
N VAL A 304 6.86 -13.29 11.00
CA VAL A 304 6.50 -14.59 10.45
C VAL A 304 6.17 -15.56 11.58
N ARG A 305 4.96 -16.12 11.55
CA ARG A 305 4.45 -17.07 12.57
C ARG A 305 4.59 -16.54 14.00
N VAL A 306 4.22 -15.30 14.20
CA VAL A 306 4.20 -14.65 15.52
C VAL A 306 3.03 -15.19 16.31
N THR A 307 3.31 -15.77 17.47
CA THR A 307 2.28 -16.26 18.39
C THR A 307 1.72 -15.10 19.21
N THR A 308 0.41 -14.87 19.13
CA THR A 308 -0.26 -13.77 19.81
C THR A 308 -1.72 -14.10 20.13
N ALA A 309 -2.38 -13.28 20.95
CA ALA A 309 -3.76 -13.49 21.36
C ALA A 309 -4.75 -13.40 20.19
N LYS A 310 -5.78 -14.26 20.24
CA LYS A 310 -6.91 -14.26 19.31
C LYS A 310 -8.13 -13.54 19.88
N ALA A 311 -8.91 -12.91 19.03
CA ALA A 311 -10.25 -12.46 19.43
C ALA A 311 -11.10 -13.69 19.85
N GLY A 312 -11.76 -13.56 21.00
CA GLY A 312 -12.55 -14.64 21.58
C GLY A 312 -11.76 -15.60 22.48
N GLY A 313 -10.45 -15.38 22.65
CA GLY A 313 -9.58 -16.11 23.59
C GLY A 313 -8.61 -17.08 22.94
N GLY A 314 -7.59 -17.46 23.73
CA GLY A 314 -6.48 -18.31 23.28
C GLY A 314 -5.46 -17.56 22.43
N TYR A 315 -4.52 -18.32 21.86
CA TYR A 315 -3.41 -17.84 21.06
C TYR A 315 -3.41 -18.46 19.66
N GLY A 316 -2.74 -17.83 18.71
CA GLY A 316 -2.56 -18.33 17.35
C GLY A 316 -1.33 -17.72 16.70
N GLU A 317 -0.86 -18.33 15.62
CA GLU A 317 0.27 -17.84 14.82
C GLU A 317 -0.24 -16.99 13.66
N TYR A 318 0.42 -15.87 13.44
CA TYR A 318 0.09 -14.93 12.36
C TYR A 318 1.35 -14.44 11.66
N SER A 319 1.23 -14.13 10.38
CA SER A 319 2.31 -13.55 9.58
C SER A 319 1.84 -12.27 8.91
N GLY A 320 2.75 -11.30 8.80
CA GLY A 320 2.50 -9.99 8.20
C GLY A 320 3.30 -8.89 8.88
N THR A 321 3.56 -7.81 8.17
CA THR A 321 4.20 -6.62 8.75
C THR A 321 3.35 -5.98 9.85
N SER A 322 2.03 -6.17 9.81
CA SER A 322 1.13 -5.78 10.90
C SER A 322 1.50 -6.37 12.26
N PHE A 323 2.12 -7.56 12.27
CA PHE A 323 2.56 -8.24 13.50
C PHE A 323 4.02 -7.95 13.83
N ALA A 324 4.77 -7.37 12.90
CA ALA A 324 6.13 -6.89 13.11
C ALA A 324 6.15 -5.50 13.79
N VAL A 325 5.30 -4.58 13.33
CA VAL A 325 5.25 -3.19 13.86
C VAL A 325 5.13 -3.11 15.38
N PRO A 326 4.24 -3.87 16.04
CA PRO A 326 4.03 -3.72 17.48
C PRO A 326 5.20 -4.23 18.34
N PHE A 327 6.27 -4.77 17.75
CA PHE A 327 7.51 -5.04 18.47
C PHE A 327 8.40 -3.81 18.63
N VAL A 328 8.15 -2.77 17.86
CA VAL A 328 8.92 -1.52 17.81
C VAL A 328 8.22 -0.42 18.59
#